data_29909f2ddd374b02b9409c01de71c02b
#
_entry.id   29909f2ddd374b02b9409c01de71c02b
#
_cell.length_a   1.000
_cell.length_b   1.000
_cell.length_c   1.000
_cell.angle_alpha   90.00
_cell.angle_beta   90.00
_cell.angle_gamma   90.00
#
_symmetry.space_group_name_H-M   'P 1'
#
loop_
_entity.id
_entity.type
_entity.pdbx_description
1 polymer ?
#
loop_
_entity_poly.entity_id
_entity_poly.type
_entity_poly.pdbx_seq_one_letter_code
_entity_poly.pdbx_strand_id
1 'polypeptide(L)'
;MAIVLGESPISEFSSVLDDAEELLLGAPTLAEAGIVLQGRQGHAGVAALLSLLERWTIRVIPFTAAHSLEAMEAYRRYGKGHHAAALNLGDCNSYATAKLAGAKLLYKGNDFSRTDVVRA
;
A
#
# COMPACT_ATOMS: atom_id res chain seq x y z
N MET A 1 -1.66 -2.77 -16.43
CA MET A 1 -1.91 -3.43 -15.13
C MET A 1 -1.78 -2.38 -14.04
N ALA A 2 -2.82 -2.22 -13.24
CA ALA A 2 -2.79 -1.32 -12.10
C ALA A 2 -2.17 -2.01 -10.88
N ILE A 3 -1.30 -1.30 -10.17
CA ILE A 3 -0.60 -1.81 -9.00
C ILE A 3 -0.80 -0.84 -7.83
N VAL A 4 -1.24 -1.36 -6.70
CA VAL A 4 -1.27 -0.62 -5.44
C VAL A 4 0.06 -0.84 -4.72
N LEU A 5 0.68 0.26 -4.30
CA LEU A 5 1.93 0.22 -3.55
C LEU A 5 1.62 0.06 -2.06
N GLY A 6 2.18 -0.98 -1.47
CA GLY A 6 2.14 -1.21 -0.03
C GLY A 6 3.36 -0.59 0.65
N GLU A 7 3.61 -1.01 1.89
CA GLU A 7 4.74 -0.54 2.70
C GLU A 7 6.03 -1.24 2.27
N SER A 8 6.63 -0.82 1.16
CA SER A 8 7.87 -1.44 0.68
C SER A 8 8.74 -0.41 -0.01
N PRO A 9 10.08 -0.55 0.06
CA PRO A 9 10.98 0.32 -0.68
C PRO A 9 10.76 0.16 -2.18
N ILE A 10 10.40 1.24 -2.86
CA ILE A 10 10.12 1.22 -4.30
C ILE A 10 11.33 0.76 -5.10
N SER A 11 12.54 1.10 -4.64
CA SER A 11 13.78 0.73 -5.32
C SER A 11 13.97 -0.77 -5.50
N GLU A 12 13.40 -1.60 -4.61
CA GLU A 12 13.51 -3.06 -4.71
C GLU A 12 12.58 -3.66 -5.76
N PHE A 13 11.64 -2.88 -6.28
CA PHE A 13 10.58 -3.35 -7.18
C PHE A 13 10.55 -2.58 -8.50
N SER A 14 11.65 -1.90 -8.86
CA SER A 14 11.68 -1.03 -10.04
C SER A 14 11.28 -1.75 -11.33
N SER A 15 11.68 -3.01 -11.50
CA SER A 15 11.33 -3.78 -12.69
C SER A 15 9.82 -4.04 -12.80
N VAL A 16 9.15 -4.26 -11.67
CA VAL A 16 7.69 -4.43 -11.64
C VAL A 16 6.99 -3.11 -11.93
N LEU A 17 7.53 -2.00 -11.41
CA LEU A 17 6.97 -0.67 -11.59
C LEU A 17 7.06 -0.22 -13.05
N ASP A 18 8.16 -0.54 -13.74
CA ASP A 18 8.36 -0.18 -15.15
C ASP A 18 7.30 -0.80 -16.06
N ASP A 19 6.81 -1.98 -15.72
CA ASP A 19 5.79 -2.69 -16.51
C ASP A 19 4.36 -2.32 -16.12
N ALA A 20 4.17 -1.54 -15.06
CA ALA A 20 2.84 -1.16 -14.59
C ALA A 20 2.23 -0.07 -15.47
N GLU A 21 0.97 -0.24 -15.85
CA GLU A 21 0.20 0.79 -16.55
C GLU A 21 -0.20 1.94 -15.64
N GLU A 22 -0.47 1.63 -14.37
CA GLU A 22 -0.92 2.59 -13.39
C GLU A 22 -0.42 2.21 -12.01
N LEU A 23 0.13 3.20 -11.29
CA LEU A 23 0.59 3.05 -9.91
C LEU A 23 -0.36 3.78 -8.97
N LEU A 24 -0.83 3.09 -7.96
CA LEU A 24 -1.79 3.60 -6.99
C LEU A 24 -1.21 3.52 -5.58
N LEU A 25 -1.50 4.52 -4.77
CA LEU A 25 -1.10 4.57 -3.38
C LEU A 25 -2.28 5.03 -2.54
N GLY A 26 -2.69 4.24 -1.57
CA GLY A 26 -3.76 4.63 -0.66
C GLY A 26 -3.37 5.85 0.18
N ALA A 27 -4.30 6.76 0.41
CA ALA A 27 -4.05 7.96 1.21
C ALA A 27 -3.51 7.64 2.62
N PRO A 28 -4.01 6.62 3.36
CA PRO A 28 -3.45 6.26 4.66
C PRO A 28 -2.00 5.76 4.55
N THR A 29 -1.66 5.03 3.50
CA THR A 29 -0.30 4.52 3.29
C THR A 29 0.66 5.67 2.99
N LEU A 30 0.21 6.67 2.22
CA LEU A 30 0.99 7.88 1.99
C LEU A 30 1.25 8.63 3.29
N ALA A 31 0.21 8.80 4.12
CA ALA A 31 0.34 9.48 5.41
C ALA A 31 1.34 8.76 6.32
N GLU A 32 1.25 7.45 6.41
CA GLU A 32 2.15 6.63 7.22
C GLU A 32 3.60 6.76 6.74
N ALA A 33 3.83 6.63 5.44
CA ALA A 33 5.16 6.80 4.86
C ALA A 33 5.72 8.21 5.11
N GLY A 34 4.89 9.23 4.94
CA GLY A 34 5.28 10.62 5.18
C GLY A 34 5.66 10.88 6.64
N ILE A 35 4.89 10.34 7.58
CA ILE A 35 5.17 10.47 9.01
C ILE A 35 6.50 9.80 9.38
N VAL A 36 6.74 8.60 8.87
CA VAL A 36 7.99 7.87 9.12
C VAL A 36 9.19 8.64 8.55
N LEU A 37 9.09 9.12 7.33
CA LEU A 37 10.18 9.86 6.68
C LEU A 37 10.42 11.21 7.36
N GLN A 38 9.38 11.89 7.79
CA GLN A 38 9.51 13.14 8.55
C GLN A 38 10.27 12.91 9.85
N GLY A 39 10.00 11.81 10.56
CA GLY A 39 10.69 11.47 11.78
C GLY A 39 12.17 11.13 11.58
N ARG A 40 12.52 10.52 10.44
CA ARG A 40 13.90 10.10 10.15
C ARG A 40 14.72 11.17 9.46
N GLN A 41 14.15 11.92 8.53
CA GLN A 41 14.87 12.81 7.61
C GLN A 41 14.28 14.23 7.57
N GLY A 42 13.30 14.54 8.39
CA GLY A 42 12.66 15.85 8.42
C GLY A 42 11.98 16.21 7.10
N HIS A 43 11.96 17.50 6.78
CA HIS A 43 11.32 18.00 5.56
C HIS A 43 11.92 17.44 4.28
N ALA A 44 13.22 17.13 4.28
CA ALA A 44 13.89 16.56 3.11
C ALA A 44 13.32 15.19 2.74
N GLY A 45 12.98 14.37 3.74
CA GLY A 45 12.36 13.06 3.51
C GLY A 45 10.98 13.17 2.89
N VAL A 46 10.17 14.08 3.39
CA VAL A 46 8.82 14.33 2.83
C VAL A 46 8.91 14.87 1.41
N ALA A 47 9.81 15.82 1.16
CA ALA A 47 10.02 16.36 -0.18
C ALA A 47 10.44 15.29 -1.17
N ALA A 48 11.33 14.38 -0.76
CA ALA A 48 11.76 13.25 -1.59
C ALA A 48 10.59 12.31 -1.92
N LEU A 49 9.72 12.04 -0.95
CA LEU A 49 8.52 11.23 -1.16
C LEU A 49 7.58 11.87 -2.19
N LEU A 50 7.30 13.16 -2.05
CA LEU A 50 6.40 13.87 -2.97
C LEU A 50 6.98 13.92 -4.38
N SER A 51 8.30 14.12 -4.50
CA SER A 51 8.98 14.09 -5.80
C SER A 51 8.88 12.72 -6.45
N LEU A 52 8.96 11.66 -5.65
CA LEU A 52 8.82 10.29 -6.15
C LEU A 52 7.42 10.04 -6.71
N LEU A 53 6.38 10.54 -6.04
CA LEU A 53 5.00 10.43 -6.53
C LEU A 53 4.85 11.05 -7.91
N GLU A 54 5.45 12.22 -8.13
CA GLU A 54 5.43 12.89 -9.43
C GLU A 54 6.23 12.13 -10.48
N ARG A 55 7.44 11.69 -10.12
CA ARG A 55 8.36 11.01 -11.03
C ARG A 55 7.74 9.73 -11.61
N TRP A 56 7.06 8.97 -10.79
CA TRP A 56 6.44 7.71 -11.19
C TRP A 56 4.97 7.86 -11.55
N THR A 57 4.43 9.07 -11.54
CA THR A 57 3.01 9.36 -11.78
C THR A 57 2.11 8.49 -10.91
N ILE A 58 2.41 8.45 -9.61
CA ILE A 58 1.65 7.66 -8.64
C ILE A 58 0.39 8.42 -8.26
N ARG A 59 -0.76 7.77 -8.45
CA ARG A 59 -2.05 8.37 -8.09
C ARG A 59 -2.42 7.99 -6.66
N VAL A 60 -2.70 8.98 -5.83
CA VAL A 60 -3.17 8.77 -4.46
C VAL A 60 -4.67 8.51 -4.48
N ILE A 61 -5.07 7.40 -3.87
CA ILE A 61 -6.46 6.97 -3.80
C ILE A 61 -7.08 7.43 -2.49
N PRO A 62 -8.17 8.20 -2.52
CA PRO A 62 -8.88 8.60 -1.29
C PRO A 62 -9.37 7.37 -0.52
N PHE A 63 -9.34 7.46 0.81
CA PHE A 63 -9.85 6.41 1.67
C PHE A 63 -11.27 6.75 2.08
N THR A 64 -12.23 6.05 1.51
CA THR A 64 -13.66 6.30 1.71
C THR A 64 -14.28 5.35 2.74
N ALA A 65 -15.56 5.55 3.03
CA ALA A 65 -16.32 4.63 3.89
C ALA A 65 -16.26 3.19 3.36
N ALA A 66 -16.33 3.02 2.03
CA ALA A 66 -16.24 1.69 1.42
C ALA A 66 -14.88 1.04 1.72
N HIS A 67 -13.80 1.80 1.68
CA HIS A 67 -12.47 1.31 2.05
C HIS A 67 -12.42 0.90 3.52
N SER A 68 -13.04 1.66 4.40
CA SER A 68 -13.08 1.33 5.83
C SER A 68 -13.78 0.00 6.08
N LEU A 69 -14.90 -0.24 5.43
CA LEU A 69 -15.63 -1.50 5.56
C LEU A 69 -14.81 -2.68 5.02
N GLU A 70 -14.15 -2.51 3.90
CA GLU A 70 -13.28 -3.53 3.32
C GLU A 70 -12.08 -3.83 4.22
N ALA A 71 -11.48 -2.80 4.81
CA ALA A 71 -10.37 -2.97 5.75
C ALA A 71 -10.80 -3.71 7.02
N MET A 72 -11.99 -3.41 7.54
CA MET A 72 -12.55 -4.12 8.69
C MET A 72 -12.78 -5.60 8.37
N GLU A 73 -13.31 -5.89 7.20
CA GLU A 73 -13.50 -7.27 6.74
C GLU A 73 -12.16 -7.99 6.55
N ALA A 74 -11.15 -7.30 6.01
CA ALA A 74 -9.81 -7.86 5.87
C ALA A 74 -9.22 -8.23 7.25
N TYR A 75 -9.39 -7.37 8.24
CA TYR A 75 -8.91 -7.65 9.60
C TYR A 75 -9.64 -8.83 10.23
N ARG A 76 -10.96 -8.91 10.03
CA ARG A 76 -11.75 -10.05 10.52
C ARG A 76 -11.25 -11.37 9.94
N ARG A 77 -10.90 -11.39 8.65
CA ARG A 77 -10.47 -12.61 7.96
C ARG A 77 -9.00 -12.93 8.17
N TYR A 78 -8.13 -11.93 8.14
CA TYR A 78 -6.68 -12.11 8.06
C TYR A 78 -5.90 -11.36 9.12
N GLY A 79 -6.57 -10.71 10.05
CA GLY A 79 -5.94 -9.82 11.02
C GLY A 79 -5.05 -10.52 12.03
N LYS A 80 -4.13 -9.74 12.59
CA LYS A 80 -3.24 -10.18 13.67
C LYS A 80 -4.07 -10.71 14.84
N GLY A 81 -3.77 -11.92 15.29
CA GLY A 81 -4.50 -12.61 16.34
C GLY A 81 -5.68 -13.43 15.83
N HIS A 82 -6.06 -13.33 14.56
CA HIS A 82 -7.17 -14.07 13.96
C HIS A 82 -6.74 -15.02 12.85
N HIS A 83 -5.61 -14.76 12.20
CA HIS A 83 -5.16 -15.52 11.04
C HIS A 83 -3.64 -15.52 10.95
N ALA A 84 -3.09 -16.57 10.30
CA ALA A 84 -1.64 -16.71 10.09
C ALA A 84 -1.03 -15.56 9.26
N ALA A 85 -1.82 -14.90 8.41
CA ALA A 85 -1.38 -13.70 7.67
C ALA A 85 -1.04 -12.54 8.62
N ALA A 86 -1.72 -12.46 9.77
CA ALA A 86 -1.44 -11.49 10.84
C ALA A 86 -1.40 -10.03 10.36
N LEU A 87 -2.38 -9.63 9.54
CA LEU A 87 -2.42 -8.27 9.01
C LEU A 87 -2.63 -7.24 10.12
N ASN A 88 -1.86 -6.17 10.08
CA ASN A 88 -2.06 -5.00 10.94
C ASN A 88 -2.96 -3.96 10.26
N LEU A 89 -3.17 -2.81 10.91
CA LEU A 89 -4.03 -1.75 10.37
C LEU A 89 -3.55 -1.25 9.01
N GLY A 90 -2.25 -0.98 8.88
CA GLY A 90 -1.67 -0.50 7.61
C GLY A 90 -1.85 -1.51 6.50
N ASP A 91 -1.64 -2.78 6.79
CA ASP A 91 -1.85 -3.88 5.84
C ASP A 91 -3.31 -3.95 5.39
N CYS A 92 -4.25 -3.84 6.31
CA CYS A 92 -5.68 -3.87 5.98
C CYS A 92 -6.08 -2.69 5.10
N ASN A 93 -5.50 -1.51 5.32
CA ASN A 93 -5.75 -0.35 4.48
C ASN A 93 -5.23 -0.55 3.06
N SER A 94 -4.03 -1.12 2.91
CA SER A 94 -3.46 -1.44 1.59
C SER A 94 -4.26 -2.52 0.88
N TYR A 95 -4.68 -3.54 1.60
CA TYR A 95 -5.55 -4.59 1.08
C TYR A 95 -6.87 -4.01 0.55
N ALA A 96 -7.52 -3.15 1.32
CA ALA A 96 -8.78 -2.52 0.93
C ALA A 96 -8.62 -1.68 -0.34
N THR A 97 -7.53 -0.93 -0.43
CA THR A 97 -7.23 -0.12 -1.61
C THR A 97 -7.08 -0.99 -2.85
N ALA A 98 -6.34 -2.09 -2.74
CA ALA A 98 -6.14 -3.02 -3.85
C ALA A 98 -7.45 -3.70 -4.26
N LYS A 99 -8.24 -4.16 -3.31
CA LYS A 99 -9.52 -4.84 -3.59
C LYS A 99 -10.51 -3.93 -4.30
N LEU A 100 -10.71 -2.72 -3.82
CA LEU A 100 -11.68 -1.81 -4.42
C LEU A 100 -11.22 -1.26 -5.77
N ALA A 101 -9.91 -1.20 -6.01
CA ALA A 101 -9.36 -0.81 -7.31
C ALA A 101 -9.32 -1.96 -8.31
N GLY A 102 -9.56 -3.19 -7.87
CA GLY A 102 -9.36 -4.37 -8.71
C GLY A 102 -7.91 -4.52 -9.16
N ALA A 103 -6.96 -4.10 -8.32
CA ALA A 103 -5.55 -4.02 -8.64
C ALA A 103 -4.74 -5.07 -7.88
N LYS A 104 -3.55 -5.35 -8.39
CA LYS A 104 -2.56 -6.18 -7.68
C LYS A 104 -1.89 -5.36 -6.59
N LEU A 105 -1.41 -6.02 -5.54
CA LEU A 105 -0.70 -5.38 -4.44
C LEU A 105 0.78 -5.71 -4.51
N LEU A 106 1.61 -4.67 -4.49
CA LEU A 106 3.06 -4.82 -4.37
C LEU A 106 3.42 -4.80 -2.89
N TYR A 107 4.02 -5.87 -2.41
CA TYR A 107 4.39 -6.00 -1.00
C TYR A 107 5.66 -6.81 -0.83
N LYS A 108 6.27 -6.65 0.34
CA LYS A 108 7.44 -7.40 0.77
C LYS A 108 7.04 -8.33 1.93
N GLY A 109 7.69 -9.49 2.01
CA GLY A 109 7.41 -10.47 3.06
C GLY A 109 6.25 -11.39 2.71
N ASN A 110 5.68 -12.04 3.73
CA ASN A 110 4.68 -13.10 3.56
C ASN A 110 3.28 -12.75 4.06
N ASP A 111 3.07 -11.54 4.57
CA ASP A 111 1.81 -11.20 5.25
C ASP A 111 0.60 -11.37 4.33
N PHE A 112 0.71 -10.91 3.08
CA PHE A 112 -0.38 -10.99 2.12
C PHE A 112 -0.42 -12.30 1.33
N SER A 113 0.62 -13.13 1.39
CA SER A 113 0.67 -14.38 0.62
C SER A 113 -0.39 -15.40 1.07
N ARG A 114 -0.93 -15.22 2.27
CA ARG A 114 -1.98 -16.08 2.86
C ARG A 114 -3.37 -15.46 2.75
N THR A 115 -3.51 -14.42 1.95
CA THR A 115 -4.78 -13.76 1.67
C THR A 115 -5.19 -14.00 0.23
N ASP A 116 -6.35 -13.47 -0.16
CA ASP A 116 -6.85 -13.55 -1.54
C ASP A 116 -6.35 -12.42 -2.44
N VAL A 117 -5.53 -11.48 -1.92
CA VAL A 117 -5.00 -10.40 -2.74
C VAL A 117 -3.98 -10.93 -3.74
N VAL A 118 -4.03 -10.39 -4.96
CA VAL A 118 -3.11 -10.80 -6.03
C VAL A 118 -1.81 -10.00 -5.90
N ARG A 119 -0.68 -10.70 -5.86
CA ARG A 119 0.64 -10.07 -5.78
C ARG A 119 1.06 -9.52 -7.13
N ALA A 120 1.57 -8.30 -7.09
CA ALA A 120 2.16 -7.67 -8.27
C ALA A 120 3.53 -8.26 -8.60
#